data_c46aabbb644a5f80821c9fea6df9cdff
#
_entry.id   c46aabbb644a5f80821c9fea6df9cdff
#
_cell.length_a   1.000
_cell.length_b   1.000
_cell.length_c   1.000
_cell.angle_alpha   90.00
_cell.angle_beta   90.00
_cell.angle_gamma   90.00
#
_symmetry.space_group_name_H-M   'P 1'
#
loop_
_entity.id
_entity.type
_entity.pdbx_description
1 polymer ?
#
loop_
_entity_poly.entity_id
_entity_poly.type
_entity_poly.pdbx_seq_one_letter_code
_entity_poly.pdbx_strand_id
1 'polypeptide(L)'
;MEEKIYRIGIDARLFGTAQAAGIGQYTEELVRNLLNNDSTNQYYLFLSPKSWAGFPIHASNLTIIKVGIPHYSLAEQLRYPTILRSADLDLIHYTNFNSPIWWKGVPSVVSIMDLTLWWFAGRSQKSWWRRWAYRIAIKKACQNAQRIIAISEATKQDIIRVLHIPADKITVTYLAVADRYKPIHDPERIENIKHKFNISKPYLLYVGQWRQHKNVVRLIRAFHLLRRRYNLDYQLVLAGKIDTQCPEVMETIKQLGLKSEVVLTGYVPDMDLPLLYNAAEAFVFPSLYEGFGLPPLEAMACGTPVVASKASCLPEILGAAAEYFDPLNIEDMVKAMVGVAKNYSLQQTLRAAGFKQVKKYSFNQTAQQTLEVYRQILK
;
A
#
# COMPACT_ATOMS: atom_id res chain seq x y z
N MET A 1 14.79 -31.23 24.24
CA MET A 1 15.18 -31.20 22.80
C MET A 1 15.59 -29.77 22.52
N GLU A 2 16.81 -29.52 22.10
CA GLU A 2 17.22 -28.18 21.66
C GLU A 2 16.35 -27.79 20.48
N GLU A 3 15.73 -26.63 20.58
CA GLU A 3 14.91 -26.08 19.51
C GLU A 3 15.84 -25.72 18.33
N LYS A 4 15.62 -26.31 17.15
CA LYS A 4 16.46 -26.07 15.99
C LYS A 4 16.39 -24.59 15.58
N ILE A 5 17.54 -23.93 15.53
CA ILE A 5 17.67 -22.54 15.08
C ILE A 5 17.71 -22.53 13.55
N TYR A 6 16.76 -21.83 12.93
CA TYR A 6 16.69 -21.69 11.47
C TYR A 6 17.29 -20.37 11.01
N ARG A 7 17.85 -20.38 9.80
CA ARG A 7 18.44 -19.24 9.10
C ARG A 7 17.46 -18.73 8.05
N ILE A 8 16.77 -17.64 8.36
CA ILE A 8 15.67 -17.10 7.56
C ILE A 8 16.15 -15.85 6.81
N GLY A 9 16.16 -15.92 5.47
CA GLY A 9 16.44 -14.76 4.63
C GLY A 9 15.20 -13.93 4.38
N ILE A 10 15.35 -12.61 4.33
CA ILE A 10 14.28 -11.69 3.91
C ILE A 10 14.84 -10.75 2.84
N ASP A 11 14.25 -10.78 1.64
CA ASP A 11 14.61 -9.86 0.56
C ASP A 11 13.93 -8.51 0.77
N ALA A 12 14.70 -7.55 1.27
CA ALA A 12 14.28 -6.19 1.56
C ALA A 12 14.95 -5.14 0.65
N ARG A 13 15.45 -5.55 -0.53
CA ARG A 13 16.15 -4.64 -1.47
C ARG A 13 15.27 -3.50 -1.99
N LEU A 14 13.94 -3.61 -1.89
CA LEU A 14 12.99 -2.54 -2.24
C LEU A 14 12.74 -1.54 -1.10
N PHE A 15 13.22 -1.81 0.12
CA PHE A 15 13.13 -0.87 1.23
C PHE A 15 13.78 0.48 0.88
N GLY A 16 13.17 1.58 1.32
CA GLY A 16 13.71 2.95 1.13
C GLY A 16 13.76 3.45 -0.32
N THR A 17 13.21 2.70 -1.29
CA THR A 17 13.11 3.17 -2.67
C THR A 17 11.85 3.98 -2.88
N ALA A 18 11.96 5.18 -3.44
CA ALA A 18 10.82 6.08 -3.72
C ALA A 18 9.74 5.44 -4.62
N GLN A 19 10.09 4.38 -5.37
CA GLN A 19 9.18 3.67 -6.26
C GLN A 19 8.33 2.60 -5.54
N ALA A 20 8.73 2.19 -4.35
CA ALA A 20 8.14 1.09 -3.60
C ALA A 20 7.79 1.48 -2.15
N ALA A 21 7.33 2.72 -1.93
CA ALA A 21 7.05 3.25 -0.59
C ALA A 21 6.17 2.31 0.26
N GLY A 22 5.06 1.81 -0.29
CA GLY A 22 4.18 0.87 0.42
C GLY A 22 4.84 -0.49 0.69
N ILE A 23 5.62 -1.04 -0.26
CA ILE A 23 6.35 -2.30 -0.08
C ILE A 23 7.48 -2.10 0.94
N GLY A 24 8.16 -0.95 0.90
CA GLY A 24 9.20 -0.60 1.86
C GLY A 24 8.68 -0.54 3.28
N GLN A 25 7.55 0.13 3.50
CA GLN A 25 6.89 0.21 4.79
C GLN A 25 6.42 -1.18 5.28
N TYR A 26 5.79 -1.96 4.41
CA TYR A 26 5.44 -3.35 4.73
C TYR A 26 6.65 -4.15 5.19
N THR A 27 7.75 -4.08 4.44
CA THR A 27 8.97 -4.84 4.74
C THR A 27 9.58 -4.41 6.08
N GLU A 28 9.64 -3.11 6.36
CA GLU A 28 10.15 -2.58 7.63
C GLU A 28 9.32 -3.07 8.81
N GLU A 29 8.01 -2.86 8.74
CA GLU A 29 7.10 -3.26 9.82
C GLU A 29 7.06 -4.77 10.01
N LEU A 30 7.11 -5.54 8.92
CA LEU A 30 7.20 -7.00 9.00
C LEU A 30 8.49 -7.43 9.71
N VAL A 31 9.66 -6.92 9.31
CA VAL A 31 10.95 -7.28 9.93
C VAL A 31 10.97 -6.88 11.41
N ARG A 32 10.54 -5.66 11.74
CA ARG A 32 10.46 -5.17 13.12
C ARG A 32 9.62 -6.10 13.99
N ASN A 33 8.44 -6.46 13.52
CA ASN A 33 7.53 -7.30 14.28
C ASN A 33 7.93 -8.79 14.29
N LEU A 34 8.59 -9.30 13.25
CA LEU A 34 9.17 -10.64 13.27
C LEU A 34 10.24 -10.76 14.37
N LEU A 35 11.18 -9.81 14.43
CA LEU A 35 12.23 -9.80 15.45
C LEU A 35 11.69 -9.63 16.87
N ASN A 36 10.58 -8.92 17.05
CA ASN A 36 9.90 -8.79 18.34
C ASN A 36 9.19 -10.09 18.79
N ASN A 37 8.77 -10.94 17.84
CA ASN A 37 8.01 -12.16 18.12
C ASN A 37 8.87 -13.43 18.06
N ASP A 38 10.10 -13.35 17.56
CA ASP A 38 10.99 -14.49 17.38
C ASP A 38 12.44 -14.12 17.71
N SER A 39 12.90 -14.54 18.88
CA SER A 39 14.27 -14.38 19.33
C SER A 39 15.14 -15.63 19.08
N THR A 40 14.54 -16.74 18.60
CA THR A 40 15.21 -18.04 18.45
C THR A 40 15.93 -18.12 17.11
N ASN A 41 15.24 -17.77 16.01
CA ASN A 41 15.79 -17.89 14.67
C ASN A 41 16.75 -16.75 14.32
N GLN A 42 17.66 -17.01 13.35
CA GLN A 42 18.59 -16.02 12.81
C GLN A 42 18.03 -15.44 11.51
N TYR A 43 17.97 -14.11 11.43
CA TYR A 43 17.43 -13.38 10.28
C TYR A 43 18.54 -12.78 9.44
N TYR A 44 18.48 -12.97 8.12
CA TYR A 44 19.40 -12.42 7.14
C TYR A 44 18.65 -11.47 6.20
N LEU A 45 18.89 -10.18 6.37
CA LEU A 45 18.18 -9.15 5.61
C LEU A 45 19.02 -8.68 4.42
N PHE A 46 18.52 -8.91 3.21
CA PHE A 46 19.17 -8.49 1.97
C PHE A 46 18.73 -7.07 1.60
N LEU A 47 19.64 -6.10 1.67
CA LEU A 47 19.36 -4.69 1.41
C LEU A 47 20.16 -4.15 0.22
N SER A 48 19.58 -3.24 -0.54
CA SER A 48 20.32 -2.45 -1.52
C SER A 48 21.28 -1.49 -0.82
N PRO A 49 22.40 -1.06 -1.45
CA PRO A 49 23.32 -0.11 -0.83
C PRO A 49 22.67 1.20 -0.39
N LYS A 50 21.63 1.67 -1.12
CA LYS A 50 20.86 2.87 -0.76
C LYS A 50 19.98 2.65 0.46
N SER A 51 19.38 1.47 0.56
CA SER A 51 18.46 1.10 1.65
C SER A 51 19.21 0.82 2.95
N TRP A 52 20.43 0.32 2.86
CA TRP A 52 21.24 -0.03 4.02
C TRP A 52 21.57 1.16 4.92
N ALA A 53 21.92 2.31 4.34
CA ALA A 53 22.33 3.50 5.10
C ALA A 53 21.21 4.08 5.99
N GLY A 54 19.96 3.79 5.68
CA GLY A 54 18.78 4.31 6.41
C GLY A 54 17.93 3.23 7.07
N PHE A 55 18.42 1.97 7.19
CA PHE A 55 17.62 0.91 7.81
C PHE A 55 17.67 1.04 9.34
N PRO A 56 16.52 1.25 10.02
CA PRO A 56 16.49 1.72 11.41
C PRO A 56 16.44 0.58 12.44
N ILE A 57 16.53 -0.70 12.02
CA ILE A 57 16.33 -1.85 12.92
C ILE A 57 17.67 -2.52 13.22
N HIS A 58 17.92 -2.75 14.51
CA HIS A 58 19.07 -3.48 15.02
C HIS A 58 18.58 -4.54 16.02
N ALA A 59 19.03 -5.78 15.85
CA ALA A 59 18.75 -6.88 16.77
C ALA A 59 19.92 -7.87 16.77
N SER A 60 20.11 -8.59 17.87
CA SER A 60 21.21 -9.55 18.04
C SER A 60 21.12 -10.75 17.09
N ASN A 61 19.90 -11.10 16.70
CA ASN A 61 19.60 -12.19 15.77
C ASN A 61 19.36 -11.70 14.33
N LEU A 62 19.80 -10.47 13.97
CA LEU A 62 19.67 -9.88 12.63
C LEU A 62 21.06 -9.65 12.00
N THR A 63 21.28 -10.21 10.83
CA THR A 63 22.44 -9.96 9.97
C THR A 63 22.02 -9.26 8.69
N ILE A 64 22.67 -8.12 8.36
CA ILE A 64 22.39 -7.38 7.14
C ILE A 64 23.41 -7.73 6.05
N ILE A 65 22.92 -8.14 4.88
CA ILE A 65 23.71 -8.45 3.69
C ILE A 65 23.46 -7.40 2.61
N LYS A 66 24.51 -6.70 2.18
CA LYS A 66 24.42 -5.69 1.12
C LYS A 66 24.38 -6.35 -0.27
N VAL A 67 23.39 -6.00 -1.07
CA VAL A 67 23.18 -6.53 -2.43
C VAL A 67 23.14 -5.39 -3.44
N GLY A 68 24.26 -5.19 -4.15
CA GLY A 68 24.41 -4.17 -5.19
C GLY A 68 23.83 -4.55 -6.57
N ILE A 69 22.89 -5.48 -6.62
CA ILE A 69 22.32 -6.00 -7.87
C ILE A 69 20.99 -5.26 -8.17
N PRO A 70 20.86 -4.63 -9.36
CA PRO A 70 19.63 -3.96 -9.73
C PRO A 70 18.45 -4.93 -9.84
N HIS A 71 17.26 -4.48 -9.38
CA HIS A 71 16.01 -5.21 -9.56
C HIS A 71 15.63 -5.36 -11.05
N TYR A 72 14.91 -6.43 -11.36
CA TYR A 72 14.38 -6.72 -12.70
C TYR A 72 15.47 -6.80 -13.79
N SER A 73 16.68 -7.23 -13.41
CA SER A 73 17.83 -7.39 -14.33
C SER A 73 18.21 -8.85 -14.54
N LEU A 74 18.88 -9.13 -15.65
CA LEU A 74 19.50 -10.45 -15.86
C LEU A 74 20.58 -10.76 -14.81
N ALA A 75 21.29 -9.74 -14.33
CA ALA A 75 22.25 -9.87 -13.25
C ALA A 75 21.60 -10.39 -11.96
N GLU A 76 20.37 -10.02 -11.69
CA GLU A 76 19.59 -10.55 -10.56
C GLU A 76 19.33 -12.05 -10.70
N GLN A 77 19.00 -12.50 -11.88
CA GLN A 77 18.74 -13.92 -12.14
C GLN A 77 20.01 -14.80 -12.04
N LEU A 78 21.18 -14.24 -12.35
CA LEU A 78 22.45 -14.99 -12.43
C LEU A 78 23.32 -14.85 -11.17
N ARG A 79 23.41 -13.62 -10.61
CA ARG A 79 24.34 -13.33 -9.50
C ARG A 79 23.69 -13.36 -8.12
N TYR A 80 22.40 -13.02 -8.00
CA TYR A 80 21.74 -13.04 -6.70
C TYR A 80 21.65 -14.44 -6.10
N PRO A 81 21.44 -15.55 -6.86
CA PRO A 81 21.52 -16.90 -6.37
C PRO A 81 22.84 -17.26 -5.70
N THR A 82 23.99 -16.73 -6.15
CA THR A 82 25.28 -16.98 -5.49
C THR A 82 25.34 -16.35 -4.10
N ILE A 83 24.82 -15.15 -3.94
CA ILE A 83 24.74 -14.47 -2.63
C ILE A 83 23.79 -15.26 -1.69
N LEU A 84 22.65 -15.72 -2.20
CA LEU A 84 21.71 -16.52 -1.41
C LEU A 84 22.31 -17.85 -0.97
N ARG A 85 23.11 -18.54 -1.82
CA ARG A 85 23.82 -19.78 -1.45
C ARG A 85 24.86 -19.54 -0.36
N SER A 86 25.64 -18.43 -0.45
CA SER A 86 26.67 -18.13 0.56
C SER A 86 26.09 -17.77 1.92
N ALA A 87 24.82 -17.40 1.98
CA ALA A 87 24.13 -17.11 3.23
C ALA A 87 23.64 -18.37 3.95
N ASP A 88 23.67 -19.56 3.31
CA ASP A 88 23.33 -20.87 3.87
C ASP A 88 21.98 -20.85 4.61
N LEU A 89 20.92 -20.46 3.89
CA LEU A 89 19.58 -20.24 4.43
C LEU A 89 18.76 -21.53 4.46
N ASP A 90 17.89 -21.68 5.47
CA ASP A 90 16.84 -22.71 5.50
C ASP A 90 15.57 -22.25 4.76
N LEU A 91 15.32 -20.93 4.69
CA LEU A 91 14.16 -20.30 4.07
C LEU A 91 14.51 -18.92 3.53
N ILE A 92 13.92 -18.52 2.39
CA ILE A 92 13.95 -17.14 1.90
C ILE A 92 12.53 -16.58 1.72
N HIS A 93 12.26 -15.42 2.27
CA HIS A 93 11.02 -14.65 2.04
C HIS A 93 11.29 -13.47 1.11
N TYR A 94 10.72 -13.50 -0.08
CA TYR A 94 10.67 -12.37 -1.00
C TYR A 94 9.47 -11.50 -0.66
N THR A 95 9.69 -10.29 -0.15
CA THR A 95 8.60 -9.36 0.25
C THR A 95 7.85 -8.74 -0.93
N ASN A 96 8.19 -9.16 -2.15
CA ASN A 96 7.52 -8.87 -3.42
C ASN A 96 7.71 -10.04 -4.39
N PHE A 97 6.93 -10.07 -5.50
CA PHE A 97 7.05 -11.11 -6.54
C PHE A 97 8.42 -11.17 -7.23
N ASN A 98 9.25 -10.14 -7.08
CA ASN A 98 10.56 -10.07 -7.72
C ASN A 98 11.56 -11.02 -7.04
N SER A 99 11.76 -12.19 -7.65
CA SER A 99 12.65 -13.25 -7.18
C SER A 99 13.46 -13.82 -8.34
N PRO A 100 14.59 -14.51 -8.09
CA PRO A 100 15.30 -15.28 -9.12
C PRO A 100 14.46 -16.49 -9.55
N ILE A 101 13.72 -16.33 -10.66
CA ILE A 101 12.71 -17.31 -11.11
C ILE A 101 13.29 -18.64 -11.59
N TRP A 102 14.60 -18.70 -11.90
CA TRP A 102 15.30 -19.92 -12.32
C TRP A 102 16.00 -20.63 -11.17
N TRP A 103 16.07 -20.02 -9.98
CA TRP A 103 16.75 -20.59 -8.83
C TRP A 103 15.77 -21.19 -7.82
N LYS A 104 16.10 -22.39 -7.35
CA LYS A 104 15.29 -23.15 -6.37
C LYS A 104 16.16 -23.74 -5.26
N GLY A 105 17.20 -23.03 -4.85
CA GLY A 105 18.21 -23.55 -3.91
C GLY A 105 17.72 -23.70 -2.48
N VAL A 106 16.73 -22.91 -2.05
CA VAL A 106 16.10 -23.02 -0.73
C VAL A 106 14.59 -22.84 -0.84
N PRO A 107 13.83 -23.38 0.12
CA PRO A 107 12.40 -23.11 0.26
C PRO A 107 12.12 -21.61 0.26
N SER A 108 11.04 -21.20 -0.39
CA SER A 108 10.72 -19.77 -0.46
C SER A 108 9.28 -19.44 -0.15
N VAL A 109 9.09 -18.27 0.47
CA VAL A 109 7.81 -17.56 0.60
C VAL A 109 7.85 -16.32 -0.30
N VAL A 110 6.74 -15.99 -0.93
CA VAL A 110 6.60 -14.79 -1.76
C VAL A 110 5.38 -14.00 -1.29
N SER A 111 5.56 -12.73 -0.94
CA SER A 111 4.43 -11.82 -0.70
C SER A 111 3.97 -11.18 -1.99
N ILE A 112 2.67 -11.23 -2.25
CA ILE A 112 2.01 -10.57 -3.38
C ILE A 112 1.15 -9.43 -2.84
N MET A 113 1.56 -8.20 -3.18
CA MET A 113 0.85 -6.99 -2.76
C MET A 113 -0.43 -6.79 -3.56
N ASP A 114 -0.36 -6.96 -4.87
CA ASP A 114 -1.49 -6.84 -5.79
C ASP A 114 -1.13 -7.41 -7.17
N LEU A 115 -2.13 -7.44 -8.05
CA LEU A 115 -1.97 -7.70 -9.47
C LEU A 115 -2.31 -6.46 -10.32
N THR A 116 -2.15 -5.26 -9.78
CA THR A 116 -2.48 -3.99 -10.48
C THR A 116 -1.85 -3.93 -11.88
N LEU A 117 -0.58 -4.31 -12.01
CA LEU A 117 0.14 -4.30 -13.29
C LEU A 117 -0.38 -5.34 -14.29
N TRP A 118 -1.19 -6.29 -13.88
CA TRP A 118 -1.86 -7.24 -14.78
C TRP A 118 -2.98 -6.57 -15.57
N TRP A 119 -3.73 -5.69 -14.90
CA TRP A 119 -4.91 -5.00 -15.44
C TRP A 119 -4.55 -3.62 -16.00
N PHE A 120 -3.73 -2.88 -15.29
CA PHE A 120 -3.35 -1.50 -15.60
C PHE A 120 -1.87 -1.42 -15.91
N ALA A 121 -1.53 -1.15 -17.15
CA ALA A 121 -0.14 -1.02 -17.58
C ALA A 121 0.55 0.10 -16.81
N GLY A 122 1.56 -0.26 -16.02
CA GLY A 122 2.43 0.72 -15.38
C GLY A 122 3.35 1.44 -16.39
N ARG A 123 4.00 2.52 -15.91
CA ARG A 123 4.96 3.30 -16.73
C ARG A 123 6.05 2.46 -17.38
N SER A 124 6.56 1.47 -16.66
CA SER A 124 7.59 0.53 -17.15
C SER A 124 7.06 -0.49 -18.15
N GLN A 125 5.73 -0.61 -18.29
CA GLN A 125 5.08 -1.63 -19.09
C GLN A 125 4.39 -1.07 -20.36
N LYS A 126 4.85 0.08 -20.88
CA LYS A 126 4.35 0.63 -22.17
C LYS A 126 4.58 -0.34 -23.34
N SER A 127 5.61 -1.19 -23.27
CA SER A 127 5.93 -2.20 -24.27
C SER A 127 5.23 -3.53 -23.95
N TRP A 128 4.68 -4.19 -24.99
CA TRP A 128 4.00 -5.49 -24.87
C TRP A 128 4.90 -6.59 -24.29
N TRP A 129 6.20 -6.62 -24.66
CA TRP A 129 7.15 -7.62 -24.17
C TRP A 129 7.44 -7.46 -22.65
N ARG A 130 7.43 -6.21 -22.12
CA ARG A 130 7.57 -5.96 -20.67
C ARG A 130 6.36 -6.44 -19.89
N ARG A 131 5.15 -6.30 -20.46
CA ARG A 131 3.93 -6.87 -19.87
C ARG A 131 3.99 -8.40 -19.83
N TRP A 132 4.44 -8.99 -20.92
CA TRP A 132 4.61 -10.43 -21.02
C TRP A 132 5.67 -10.94 -20.03
N ALA A 133 6.83 -10.29 -19.95
CA ALA A 133 7.89 -10.60 -19.00
C ALA A 133 7.40 -10.50 -17.54
N TYR A 134 6.64 -9.46 -17.20
CA TYR A 134 6.02 -9.33 -15.88
C TYR A 134 5.08 -10.50 -15.57
N ARG A 135 4.20 -10.85 -16.51
CA ARG A 135 3.25 -11.95 -16.34
C ARG A 135 3.94 -13.28 -16.11
N ILE A 136 5.02 -13.54 -16.84
CA ILE A 136 5.85 -14.73 -16.61
C ILE A 136 6.53 -14.67 -15.26
N ALA A 137 7.16 -13.55 -14.92
CA ALA A 137 7.91 -13.41 -13.66
C ALA A 137 7.02 -13.65 -12.45
N ILE A 138 5.86 -12.97 -12.35
CA ILE A 138 4.94 -13.12 -11.21
C ILE A 138 4.37 -14.55 -11.14
N LYS A 139 3.99 -15.14 -12.29
CA LYS A 139 3.48 -16.52 -12.34
C LYS A 139 4.54 -17.51 -11.89
N LYS A 140 5.78 -17.37 -12.38
CA LYS A 140 6.90 -18.25 -12.00
C LYS A 140 7.29 -18.07 -10.53
N ALA A 141 7.32 -16.84 -10.02
CA ALA A 141 7.55 -16.57 -8.60
C ALA A 141 6.53 -17.31 -7.73
N CYS A 142 5.24 -17.19 -8.05
CA CYS A 142 4.17 -17.90 -7.34
C CYS A 142 4.25 -19.43 -7.48
N GLN A 143 4.59 -19.93 -8.66
CA GLN A 143 4.74 -21.37 -8.90
C GLN A 143 5.91 -21.96 -8.12
N ASN A 144 7.03 -21.27 -8.09
CA ASN A 144 8.27 -21.74 -7.43
C ASN A 144 8.20 -21.62 -5.90
N ALA A 145 7.50 -20.63 -5.35
CA ALA A 145 7.35 -20.47 -3.91
C ALA A 145 6.66 -21.68 -3.28
N GLN A 146 7.04 -22.09 -2.07
CA GLN A 146 6.33 -23.13 -1.31
C GLN A 146 5.06 -22.60 -0.68
N ARG A 147 5.06 -21.36 -0.23
CA ARG A 147 3.88 -20.64 0.26
C ARG A 147 3.86 -19.24 -0.31
N ILE A 148 2.66 -18.70 -0.46
CA ILE A 148 2.42 -17.35 -0.91
C ILE A 148 1.67 -16.60 0.18
N ILE A 149 2.10 -15.40 0.47
CA ILE A 149 1.38 -14.45 1.33
C ILE A 149 0.66 -13.46 0.43
N ALA A 150 -0.66 -13.40 0.53
CA ALA A 150 -1.49 -12.37 -0.09
C ALA A 150 -1.93 -11.37 0.98
N ILE A 151 -1.93 -10.07 0.66
CA ILE A 151 -2.25 -9.02 1.65
C ILE A 151 -3.76 -8.77 1.84
N SER A 152 -4.60 -9.43 1.05
CA SER A 152 -6.07 -9.42 1.17
C SER A 152 -6.66 -10.68 0.56
N GLU A 153 -7.90 -11.01 0.92
CA GLU A 153 -8.64 -12.10 0.29
C GLU A 153 -8.89 -11.79 -1.19
N ALA A 154 -9.16 -10.53 -1.53
CA ALA A 154 -9.28 -10.08 -2.91
C ALA A 154 -8.01 -10.38 -3.72
N THR A 155 -6.82 -10.10 -3.18
CA THR A 155 -5.52 -10.44 -3.83
C THR A 155 -5.37 -11.96 -3.94
N LYS A 156 -5.74 -12.74 -2.94
CA LYS A 156 -5.74 -14.21 -2.98
C LYS A 156 -6.62 -14.73 -4.10
N GLN A 157 -7.85 -14.23 -4.22
CA GLN A 157 -8.77 -14.63 -5.29
C GLN A 157 -8.23 -14.28 -6.68
N ASP A 158 -7.56 -13.14 -6.84
CA ASP A 158 -6.91 -12.77 -8.09
C ASP A 158 -5.73 -13.71 -8.42
N ILE A 159 -4.91 -14.10 -7.45
CA ILE A 159 -3.82 -15.07 -7.65
C ILE A 159 -4.39 -16.42 -8.13
N ILE A 160 -5.46 -16.90 -7.50
CA ILE A 160 -6.12 -18.15 -7.89
C ILE A 160 -6.66 -18.05 -9.31
N ARG A 161 -7.46 -17.01 -9.59
CA ARG A 161 -8.18 -16.82 -10.84
C ARG A 161 -7.24 -16.56 -12.02
N VAL A 162 -6.22 -15.73 -11.83
CA VAL A 162 -5.39 -15.18 -12.91
C VAL A 162 -4.13 -16.00 -13.11
N LEU A 163 -3.47 -16.42 -12.03
CA LEU A 163 -2.21 -17.14 -12.09
C LEU A 163 -2.41 -18.67 -12.01
N HIS A 164 -3.64 -19.13 -11.69
CA HIS A 164 -4.00 -20.53 -11.51
C HIS A 164 -3.15 -21.23 -10.43
N ILE A 165 -2.94 -20.56 -9.31
CA ILE A 165 -2.24 -21.11 -8.15
C ILE A 165 -3.27 -21.75 -7.21
N PRO A 166 -3.00 -22.95 -6.66
CA PRO A 166 -3.88 -23.61 -5.69
C PRO A 166 -4.11 -22.76 -4.43
N ALA A 167 -5.34 -22.77 -3.91
CA ALA A 167 -5.75 -21.93 -2.77
C ALA A 167 -5.02 -22.29 -1.46
N ASP A 168 -4.69 -23.57 -1.27
CA ASP A 168 -3.96 -24.10 -0.11
C ASP A 168 -2.52 -23.61 0.00
N LYS A 169 -1.96 -23.15 -1.12
CA LYS A 169 -0.63 -22.53 -1.19
C LYS A 169 -0.62 -21.08 -0.71
N ILE A 170 -1.80 -20.44 -0.55
CA ILE A 170 -1.92 -19.00 -0.33
C ILE A 170 -2.50 -18.73 1.05
N THR A 171 -1.74 -18.02 1.89
CA THR A 171 -2.17 -17.51 3.20
C THR A 171 -2.40 -16.01 3.09
N VAL A 172 -3.52 -15.52 3.64
CA VAL A 172 -3.79 -14.08 3.72
C VAL A 172 -3.21 -13.54 5.02
N THR A 173 -2.39 -12.48 4.93
CA THR A 173 -1.93 -11.71 6.07
C THR A 173 -2.17 -10.24 5.80
N TYR A 174 -3.07 -9.63 6.56
CA TYR A 174 -3.44 -8.24 6.37
C TYR A 174 -2.33 -7.29 6.80
N LEU A 175 -2.27 -6.13 6.14
CA LEU A 175 -1.41 -5.02 6.55
C LEU A 175 -2.06 -4.25 7.70
N ALA A 176 -1.33 -3.32 8.29
CA ALA A 176 -1.82 -2.44 9.33
C ALA A 176 -1.39 -0.99 9.09
N VAL A 177 -1.96 -0.08 9.85
CA VAL A 177 -1.61 1.34 9.83
C VAL A 177 -0.49 1.60 10.83
N ALA A 178 0.47 2.47 10.47
CA ALA A 178 1.55 2.86 11.36
C ALA A 178 1.03 3.75 12.50
N ASP A 179 1.63 3.65 13.69
CA ASP A 179 1.20 4.33 14.93
C ASP A 179 1.19 5.85 14.88
N ARG A 180 1.86 6.45 13.89
CA ARG A 180 1.84 7.90 13.65
C ARG A 180 0.48 8.43 13.20
N TYR A 181 -0.36 7.57 12.61
CA TYR A 181 -1.73 7.93 12.22
C TYR A 181 -2.68 7.76 13.39
N LYS A 182 -3.05 8.88 13.99
CA LYS A 182 -3.93 8.96 15.15
C LYS A 182 -4.61 10.33 15.22
N PRO A 183 -5.66 10.49 16.02
CA PRO A 183 -6.26 11.80 16.26
C PRO A 183 -5.24 12.78 16.84
N ILE A 184 -5.23 14.00 16.29
CA ILE A 184 -4.37 15.12 16.70
C ILE A 184 -5.26 16.24 17.21
N HIS A 185 -5.14 16.57 18.49
CA HIS A 185 -5.91 17.61 19.17
C HIS A 185 -5.05 18.87 19.38
N ASP A 186 -4.48 19.38 18.28
CA ASP A 186 -3.59 20.54 18.27
C ASP A 186 -4.03 21.50 17.17
N PRO A 187 -4.88 22.49 17.51
CA PRO A 187 -5.43 23.43 16.52
C PRO A 187 -4.35 24.24 15.80
N GLU A 188 -3.26 24.60 16.49
CA GLU A 188 -2.18 25.39 15.91
C GLU A 188 -1.44 24.58 14.83
N ARG A 189 -1.10 23.31 15.10
CA ARG A 189 -0.50 22.45 14.09
C ARG A 189 -1.41 22.19 12.90
N ILE A 190 -2.71 22.04 13.14
CA ILE A 190 -3.73 21.89 12.10
C ILE A 190 -3.79 23.14 11.21
N GLU A 191 -3.78 24.31 11.80
CA GLU A 191 -3.82 25.58 11.03
C GLU A 191 -2.50 25.78 10.27
N ASN A 192 -1.37 25.52 10.89
CA ASN A 192 -0.06 25.61 10.26
C ASN A 192 0.07 24.70 9.02
N ILE A 193 -0.46 23.46 9.05
CA ILE A 193 -0.43 22.58 7.88
C ILE A 193 -1.33 23.09 6.76
N LYS A 194 -2.49 23.68 7.07
CA LYS A 194 -3.38 24.28 6.10
C LYS A 194 -2.71 25.48 5.42
N HIS A 195 -2.09 26.36 6.19
CA HIS A 195 -1.30 27.48 5.67
C HIS A 195 -0.15 27.01 4.78
N LYS A 196 0.59 26.00 5.21
CA LYS A 196 1.72 25.42 4.45
C LYS A 196 1.32 24.99 3.02
N PHE A 197 0.12 24.47 2.86
CA PHE A 197 -0.39 23.98 1.57
C PHE A 197 -1.43 24.92 0.92
N ASN A 198 -1.59 26.14 1.42
CA ASN A 198 -2.57 27.13 0.92
C ASN A 198 -4.03 26.59 0.91
N ILE A 199 -4.40 25.86 1.95
CA ILE A 199 -5.75 25.35 2.17
C ILE A 199 -6.50 26.39 2.99
N SER A 200 -7.50 27.05 2.40
CA SER A 200 -8.23 28.16 3.01
C SER A 200 -9.69 27.86 3.33
N LYS A 201 -10.18 26.69 2.92
CA LYS A 201 -11.58 26.27 3.09
C LYS A 201 -11.66 24.85 3.66
N PRO A 202 -12.83 24.40 4.15
CA PRO A 202 -13.08 22.99 4.38
C PRO A 202 -12.76 22.18 3.13
N TYR A 203 -12.22 20.97 3.28
CA TYR A 203 -11.75 20.23 2.12
C TYR A 203 -12.02 18.74 2.16
N LEU A 204 -12.12 18.18 0.97
CA LEU A 204 -12.06 16.75 0.71
C LEU A 204 -10.63 16.39 0.37
N LEU A 205 -10.11 15.34 0.97
CA LEU A 205 -8.71 14.88 0.80
C LEU A 205 -8.64 13.63 -0.07
N TYR A 206 -7.73 13.62 -1.01
CA TYR A 206 -7.22 12.44 -1.69
C TYR A 206 -5.71 12.30 -1.43
N VAL A 207 -5.24 11.09 -1.17
CA VAL A 207 -3.81 10.78 -1.01
C VAL A 207 -3.42 9.66 -1.95
N GLY A 208 -2.42 9.90 -2.80
CA GLY A 208 -1.90 8.86 -3.69
C GLY A 208 -1.23 9.39 -4.96
N GLN A 209 -0.64 8.46 -5.72
CA GLN A 209 -0.06 8.76 -7.02
C GLN A 209 -1.16 8.91 -8.08
N TRP A 210 -0.90 9.73 -9.11
CA TRP A 210 -1.84 9.89 -10.23
C TRP A 210 -1.62 8.81 -11.26
N ARG A 211 -2.22 7.64 -11.05
CA ARG A 211 -2.23 6.54 -12.01
C ARG A 211 -3.66 6.25 -12.46
N GLN A 212 -3.81 5.64 -13.63
CA GLN A 212 -5.12 5.36 -14.21
C GLN A 212 -6.08 4.64 -13.25
N HIS A 213 -5.61 3.59 -12.56
CA HIS A 213 -6.42 2.85 -11.60
C HIS A 213 -6.80 3.66 -10.35
N LYS A 214 -6.11 4.75 -10.05
CA LYS A 214 -6.44 5.65 -8.93
C LYS A 214 -7.61 6.59 -9.23
N ASN A 215 -8.03 6.70 -10.50
CA ASN A 215 -9.29 7.33 -10.92
C ASN A 215 -9.46 8.82 -10.56
N VAL A 216 -8.36 9.55 -10.43
CA VAL A 216 -8.34 10.95 -9.97
C VAL A 216 -9.13 11.87 -10.90
N VAL A 217 -9.13 11.62 -12.21
CA VAL A 217 -9.89 12.42 -13.18
C VAL A 217 -11.40 12.37 -12.88
N ARG A 218 -11.96 11.18 -12.58
CA ARG A 218 -13.38 11.10 -12.19
C ARG A 218 -13.67 11.78 -10.86
N LEU A 219 -12.75 11.72 -9.91
CA LEU A 219 -12.88 12.46 -8.64
C LEU A 219 -12.98 13.96 -8.88
N ILE A 220 -12.13 14.55 -9.74
CA ILE A 220 -12.16 15.97 -10.06
C ILE A 220 -13.50 16.36 -10.73
N ARG A 221 -14.00 15.52 -11.65
CA ARG A 221 -15.30 15.72 -12.28
C ARG A 221 -16.47 15.65 -11.28
N ALA A 222 -16.42 14.68 -10.38
CA ALA A 222 -17.42 14.56 -9.31
C ALA A 222 -17.37 15.76 -8.35
N PHE A 223 -16.18 16.23 -7.99
CA PHE A 223 -16.00 17.43 -7.18
C PHE A 223 -16.55 18.70 -7.86
N HIS A 224 -16.35 18.86 -9.17
CA HIS A 224 -16.94 19.94 -9.93
C HIS A 224 -18.48 19.92 -9.86
N LEU A 225 -19.10 18.76 -10.05
CA LEU A 225 -20.56 18.61 -9.93
C LEU A 225 -21.06 18.86 -8.52
N LEU A 226 -20.34 18.38 -7.51
CA LEU A 226 -20.65 18.63 -6.10
C LEU A 226 -20.74 20.13 -5.82
N ARG A 227 -19.74 20.91 -6.22
CA ARG A 227 -19.73 22.35 -6.02
C ARG A 227 -20.89 23.07 -6.75
N ARG A 228 -21.09 22.76 -8.04
CA ARG A 228 -22.11 23.43 -8.86
C ARG A 228 -23.54 23.15 -8.42
N ARG A 229 -23.85 21.92 -8.03
CA ARG A 229 -25.22 21.48 -7.72
C ARG A 229 -25.64 21.72 -6.27
N TYR A 230 -24.68 21.56 -5.35
CA TYR A 230 -24.97 21.58 -3.90
C TYR A 230 -24.46 22.83 -3.19
N ASN A 231 -23.84 23.75 -3.93
CA ASN A 231 -23.30 25.03 -3.45
C ASN A 231 -22.36 24.83 -2.23
N LEU A 232 -21.52 23.78 -2.25
CA LEU A 232 -20.54 23.50 -1.21
C LEU A 232 -19.25 24.27 -1.54
N ASP A 233 -18.88 25.21 -0.68
CA ASP A 233 -17.65 25.99 -0.84
C ASP A 233 -16.44 25.25 -0.24
N TYR A 234 -16.13 24.10 -0.81
CA TYR A 234 -15.03 23.23 -0.42
C TYR A 234 -13.86 23.32 -1.39
N GLN A 235 -12.68 22.95 -0.91
CA GLN A 235 -11.52 22.63 -1.74
C GLN A 235 -11.37 21.10 -1.89
N LEU A 236 -10.74 20.68 -2.99
CA LEU A 236 -10.26 19.32 -3.17
C LEU A 236 -8.74 19.33 -3.04
N VAL A 237 -8.21 18.67 -2.01
CA VAL A 237 -6.77 18.54 -1.78
C VAL A 237 -6.29 17.22 -2.38
N LEU A 238 -5.42 17.30 -3.37
CA LEU A 238 -4.77 16.14 -4.01
C LEU A 238 -3.33 16.03 -3.48
N ALA A 239 -3.15 15.21 -2.47
CA ALA A 239 -1.86 14.98 -1.84
C ALA A 239 -1.11 13.82 -2.51
N GLY A 240 0.10 14.12 -3.00
CA GLY A 240 0.96 13.16 -3.67
C GLY A 240 1.79 13.80 -4.76
N LYS A 241 2.83 13.08 -5.18
CA LYS A 241 3.72 13.59 -6.22
C LYS A 241 2.96 13.84 -7.52
N ILE A 242 3.07 15.08 -8.02
CA ILE A 242 2.51 15.47 -9.32
C ILE A 242 3.14 14.59 -10.42
N ASP A 243 2.29 13.94 -11.19
CA ASP A 243 2.71 13.03 -12.24
C ASP A 243 2.54 13.66 -13.62
N THR A 244 3.63 14.16 -14.19
CA THR A 244 3.65 14.73 -15.54
C THR A 244 3.29 13.71 -16.64
N GLN A 245 3.26 12.41 -16.33
CA GLN A 245 2.84 11.37 -17.29
C GLN A 245 1.33 11.07 -17.22
N CYS A 246 0.61 11.79 -16.36
CA CYS A 246 -0.86 11.78 -16.28
C CYS A 246 -1.37 13.21 -16.53
N PRO A 247 -1.14 13.79 -17.73
CA PRO A 247 -1.51 15.17 -18.05
C PRO A 247 -3.02 15.42 -17.95
N GLU A 248 -3.82 14.37 -18.14
CA GLU A 248 -5.28 14.41 -18.07
C GLU A 248 -5.82 14.93 -16.73
N VAL A 249 -5.07 14.79 -15.64
CA VAL A 249 -5.45 15.36 -14.33
C VAL A 249 -5.38 16.88 -14.38
N MET A 250 -4.26 17.43 -14.84
CA MET A 250 -4.07 18.90 -14.95
C MET A 250 -4.98 19.50 -16.02
N GLU A 251 -5.17 18.81 -17.14
CA GLU A 251 -6.07 19.21 -18.21
C GLU A 251 -7.53 19.30 -17.71
N THR A 252 -7.98 18.31 -16.93
CA THR A 252 -9.33 18.31 -16.36
C THR A 252 -9.53 19.47 -15.40
N ILE A 253 -8.57 19.75 -14.51
CA ILE A 253 -8.62 20.91 -13.60
C ILE A 253 -8.76 22.23 -14.41
N LYS A 254 -7.96 22.37 -15.48
CA LYS A 254 -7.98 23.55 -16.35
C LYS A 254 -9.32 23.68 -17.10
N GLN A 255 -9.78 22.60 -17.74
CA GLN A 255 -11.02 22.57 -18.52
C GLN A 255 -12.26 22.89 -17.68
N LEU A 256 -12.29 22.46 -16.42
CA LEU A 256 -13.40 22.68 -15.51
C LEU A 256 -13.27 23.99 -14.71
N GLY A 257 -12.20 24.79 -14.91
CA GLY A 257 -11.99 26.06 -14.24
C GLY A 257 -11.72 25.95 -12.74
N LEU A 258 -11.15 24.84 -12.28
CA LEU A 258 -11.01 24.50 -10.85
C LEU A 258 -9.63 24.85 -10.24
N LYS A 259 -8.88 25.78 -10.85
CA LYS A 259 -7.51 26.09 -10.41
C LYS A 259 -7.42 26.63 -8.98
N SER A 260 -8.43 27.39 -8.52
CA SER A 260 -8.50 27.95 -7.16
C SER A 260 -9.10 26.99 -6.14
N GLU A 261 -9.82 25.96 -6.60
CA GLU A 261 -10.53 25.02 -5.74
C GLU A 261 -9.81 23.68 -5.56
N VAL A 262 -8.88 23.34 -6.46
CA VAL A 262 -8.07 22.13 -6.35
C VAL A 262 -6.67 22.49 -5.90
N VAL A 263 -6.32 22.05 -4.67
CA VAL A 263 -5.00 22.26 -4.10
C VAL A 263 -4.12 21.04 -4.41
N LEU A 264 -2.98 21.32 -5.03
CA LEU A 264 -1.99 20.29 -5.34
C LEU A 264 -0.82 20.43 -4.37
N THR A 265 -0.72 19.56 -3.38
CA THR A 265 0.34 19.66 -2.36
C THR A 265 1.71 19.23 -2.87
N GLY A 266 1.76 18.45 -3.96
CA GLY A 266 2.97 17.69 -4.30
C GLY A 266 3.24 16.59 -3.27
N TYR A 267 4.51 16.20 -3.13
CA TYR A 267 4.93 15.25 -2.10
C TYR A 267 4.69 15.82 -0.70
N VAL A 268 4.00 15.07 0.14
CA VAL A 268 3.79 15.41 1.55
C VAL A 268 4.70 14.54 2.40
N PRO A 269 5.54 15.13 3.27
CA PRO A 269 6.34 14.38 4.23
C PRO A 269 5.47 13.50 5.14
N ASP A 270 5.99 12.36 5.53
CA ASP A 270 5.27 11.38 6.35
C ASP A 270 4.79 11.94 7.70
N MET A 271 5.50 12.92 8.26
CA MET A 271 5.10 13.59 9.51
C MET A 271 3.97 14.61 9.35
N ASP A 272 3.78 15.12 8.14
CA ASP A 272 2.74 16.11 7.82
C ASP A 272 1.42 15.45 7.39
N LEU A 273 1.52 14.25 6.83
CA LEU A 273 0.36 13.55 6.28
C LEU A 273 -0.75 13.26 7.32
N PRO A 274 -0.45 12.86 8.56
CA PRO A 274 -1.47 12.73 9.61
C PRO A 274 -2.22 14.02 9.90
N LEU A 275 -1.56 15.19 9.81
CA LEU A 275 -2.21 16.49 10.02
C LEU A 275 -3.23 16.80 8.90
N LEU A 276 -2.89 16.47 7.65
CA LEU A 276 -3.82 16.62 6.53
C LEU A 276 -5.04 15.70 6.66
N TYR A 277 -4.85 14.46 7.11
CA TYR A 277 -6.00 13.59 7.40
C TYR A 277 -6.88 14.18 8.50
N ASN A 278 -6.30 14.59 9.63
CA ASN A 278 -7.05 15.11 10.78
C ASN A 278 -7.85 16.38 10.45
N ALA A 279 -7.38 17.21 9.53
CA ALA A 279 -8.00 18.46 9.15
C ALA A 279 -9.05 18.31 8.02
N ALA A 280 -9.16 17.16 7.39
CA ALA A 280 -10.07 16.92 6.28
C ALA A 280 -11.51 16.65 6.74
N GLU A 281 -12.50 17.20 6.04
CA GLU A 281 -13.93 16.90 6.26
C GLU A 281 -14.25 15.45 5.91
N ALA A 282 -13.68 14.95 4.81
CA ALA A 282 -13.72 13.56 4.42
C ALA A 282 -12.51 13.18 3.57
N PHE A 283 -12.13 11.93 3.63
CA PHE A 283 -11.15 11.33 2.75
C PHE A 283 -11.86 10.59 1.61
N VAL A 284 -11.51 10.88 0.35
CA VAL A 284 -12.14 10.27 -0.82
C VAL A 284 -11.16 9.39 -1.56
N PHE A 285 -11.51 8.11 -1.73
CA PHE A 285 -10.63 7.12 -2.35
C PHE A 285 -11.32 6.42 -3.54
N PRO A 286 -11.16 6.97 -4.75
CA PRO A 286 -11.94 6.55 -5.93
C PRO A 286 -11.33 5.40 -6.72
N SER A 287 -10.35 4.69 -6.19
CA SER A 287 -9.55 3.69 -6.90
C SER A 287 -10.40 2.59 -7.53
N LEU A 288 -10.04 2.22 -8.75
CA LEU A 288 -10.67 1.11 -9.50
C LEU A 288 -10.15 -0.25 -9.04
N TYR A 289 -8.93 -0.28 -8.52
CA TYR A 289 -8.27 -1.50 -8.06
C TYR A 289 -7.18 -1.18 -7.03
N GLU A 290 -7.14 -1.96 -5.95
CA GLU A 290 -6.14 -1.92 -4.88
C GLU A 290 -5.84 -3.33 -4.38
N GLY A 291 -4.64 -3.51 -3.82
CA GLY A 291 -4.30 -4.74 -3.10
C GLY A 291 -4.77 -4.73 -1.64
N PHE A 292 -4.80 -3.54 -0.99
CA PHE A 292 -5.22 -3.40 0.41
C PHE A 292 -5.96 -2.08 0.68
N GLY A 293 -5.36 -0.93 0.39
CA GLY A 293 -5.97 0.38 0.67
C GLY A 293 -5.53 0.95 2.02
N LEU A 294 -4.22 1.09 2.24
CA LEU A 294 -3.69 1.74 3.45
C LEU A 294 -4.20 3.18 3.64
N PRO A 295 -4.24 4.07 2.60
CA PRO A 295 -4.68 5.45 2.79
C PRO A 295 -6.07 5.62 3.41
N PRO A 296 -7.11 4.86 3.04
CA PRO A 296 -8.39 4.92 3.75
C PRO A 296 -8.30 4.51 5.23
N LEU A 297 -7.50 3.48 5.56
CA LEU A 297 -7.30 3.08 6.95
C LEU A 297 -6.50 4.13 7.74
N GLU A 298 -5.53 4.79 7.11
CA GLU A 298 -4.78 5.93 7.70
C GLU A 298 -5.74 7.09 8.03
N ALA A 299 -6.67 7.40 7.12
CA ALA A 299 -7.72 8.38 7.34
C ALA A 299 -8.61 7.98 8.52
N MET A 300 -9.07 6.72 8.57
CA MET A 300 -9.87 6.19 9.68
C MET A 300 -9.12 6.27 11.02
N ALA A 301 -7.83 5.95 11.04
CA ALA A 301 -6.98 6.04 12.23
C ALA A 301 -6.84 7.48 12.74
N CYS A 302 -6.84 8.46 11.82
CA CYS A 302 -6.86 9.88 12.15
C CYS A 302 -8.26 10.41 12.54
N GLY A 303 -9.31 9.59 12.46
CA GLY A 303 -10.69 10.00 12.73
C GLY A 303 -11.37 10.73 11.58
N THR A 304 -10.88 10.61 10.37
CA THR A 304 -11.47 11.22 9.16
C THR A 304 -12.51 10.28 8.55
N PRO A 305 -13.75 10.74 8.28
CA PRO A 305 -14.75 9.96 7.56
C PRO A 305 -14.25 9.55 6.17
N VAL A 306 -14.51 8.31 5.76
CA VAL A 306 -14.03 7.76 4.49
C VAL A 306 -15.17 7.58 3.51
N VAL A 307 -14.97 8.09 2.28
CA VAL A 307 -15.80 7.86 1.10
C VAL A 307 -14.96 7.05 0.10
N ALA A 308 -15.33 5.81 -0.18
CA ALA A 308 -14.49 4.89 -0.94
C ALA A 308 -15.22 4.21 -2.09
N SER A 309 -14.50 3.83 -3.13
CA SER A 309 -15.04 3.00 -4.19
C SER A 309 -15.42 1.60 -3.68
N LYS A 310 -16.53 1.05 -4.18
CA LYS A 310 -16.94 -0.34 -3.95
C LYS A 310 -16.23 -1.28 -4.93
N ALA A 311 -14.89 -1.32 -4.87
CA ALA A 311 -14.08 -2.07 -5.82
C ALA A 311 -12.93 -2.81 -5.14
N SER A 312 -12.51 -3.94 -5.74
CA SER A 312 -11.38 -4.76 -5.30
C SER A 312 -11.45 -5.12 -3.81
N CYS A 313 -10.37 -4.93 -3.06
CA CYS A 313 -10.29 -5.23 -1.63
C CYS A 313 -10.98 -4.20 -0.72
N LEU A 314 -11.42 -3.03 -1.22
CA LEU A 314 -11.88 -1.94 -0.35
C LEU A 314 -13.09 -2.32 0.52
N PRO A 315 -14.15 -3.02 0.02
CA PRO A 315 -15.23 -3.49 0.87
C PRO A 315 -14.79 -4.50 1.94
N GLU A 316 -13.83 -5.38 1.63
CA GLU A 316 -13.24 -6.33 2.57
C GLU A 316 -12.50 -5.61 3.70
N ILE A 317 -11.67 -4.64 3.33
CA ILE A 317 -10.75 -3.97 4.27
C ILE A 317 -11.46 -2.91 5.11
N LEU A 318 -12.37 -2.15 4.52
CA LEU A 318 -13.01 -1.03 5.20
C LEU A 318 -14.34 -1.42 5.87
N GLY A 319 -14.95 -2.55 5.48
CA GLY A 319 -16.19 -3.03 6.06
C GLY A 319 -17.32 -1.98 6.03
N ALA A 320 -18.03 -1.82 7.13
CA ALA A 320 -19.08 -0.81 7.28
C ALA A 320 -18.57 0.59 7.71
N ALA A 321 -17.24 0.81 7.70
CA ALA A 321 -16.64 2.06 8.18
C ALA A 321 -16.43 3.11 7.06
N ALA A 322 -16.92 2.86 5.85
CA ALA A 322 -16.86 3.78 4.73
C ALA A 322 -18.22 3.95 4.07
N GLU A 323 -18.46 5.13 3.52
CA GLU A 323 -19.55 5.38 2.58
C GLU A 323 -19.07 4.97 1.18
N TYR A 324 -19.82 4.08 0.52
CA TYR A 324 -19.36 3.47 -0.75
C TYR A 324 -20.06 4.06 -1.97
N PHE A 325 -19.34 4.05 -3.09
CA PHE A 325 -19.87 4.40 -4.41
C PHE A 325 -19.29 3.51 -5.51
N ASP A 326 -20.00 3.41 -6.64
CA ASP A 326 -19.48 2.82 -7.88
C ASP A 326 -18.42 3.75 -8.49
N PRO A 327 -17.13 3.33 -8.59
CA PRO A 327 -16.06 4.19 -9.10
C PRO A 327 -16.21 4.59 -10.57
N LEU A 328 -17.08 3.92 -11.33
CA LEU A 328 -17.35 4.25 -12.72
C LEU A 328 -18.55 5.24 -12.85
N ASN A 329 -19.34 5.41 -11.81
CA ASN A 329 -20.51 6.28 -11.77
C ASN A 329 -20.19 7.59 -11.03
N ILE A 330 -20.03 8.68 -11.78
CA ILE A 330 -19.72 10.01 -11.21
C ILE A 330 -20.85 10.51 -10.31
N GLU A 331 -22.12 10.28 -10.67
CA GLU A 331 -23.27 10.72 -9.88
C GLU A 331 -23.35 10.01 -8.54
N ASP A 332 -23.04 8.72 -8.49
CA ASP A 332 -22.99 7.93 -7.27
C ASP A 332 -21.86 8.44 -6.35
N MET A 333 -20.68 8.73 -6.93
CA MET A 333 -19.57 9.37 -6.21
C MET A 333 -19.97 10.73 -5.62
N VAL A 334 -20.69 11.56 -6.38
CA VAL A 334 -21.21 12.86 -5.89
C VAL A 334 -22.15 12.65 -4.72
N LYS A 335 -23.12 11.73 -4.84
CA LYS A 335 -24.08 11.42 -3.75
C LYS A 335 -23.37 11.01 -2.46
N ALA A 336 -22.41 10.09 -2.55
CA ALA A 336 -21.64 9.63 -1.39
C ALA A 336 -20.84 10.79 -0.75
N MET A 337 -20.13 11.60 -1.54
CA MET A 337 -19.39 12.76 -1.03
C MET A 337 -20.30 13.78 -0.37
N VAL A 338 -21.45 14.12 -0.98
CA VAL A 338 -22.43 15.06 -0.42
C VAL A 338 -23.06 14.50 0.85
N GLY A 339 -23.40 13.20 0.85
CA GLY A 339 -23.97 12.52 2.01
C GLY A 339 -23.09 12.68 3.24
N VAL A 340 -21.79 12.45 3.09
CA VAL A 340 -20.82 12.62 4.19
C VAL A 340 -20.61 14.11 4.50
N ALA A 341 -20.43 14.98 3.49
CA ALA A 341 -20.11 16.38 3.71
C ALA A 341 -21.24 17.17 4.43
N LYS A 342 -22.52 16.80 4.21
CA LYS A 342 -23.69 17.50 4.78
C LYS A 342 -24.30 16.83 6.01
N ASN A 343 -23.92 15.61 6.34
CA ASN A 343 -24.54 14.84 7.41
C ASN A 343 -23.57 14.58 8.57
N TYR A 344 -23.60 15.45 9.54
CA TYR A 344 -22.76 15.34 10.74
C TYR A 344 -22.97 14.02 11.50
N SER A 345 -24.21 13.53 11.61
CA SER A 345 -24.49 12.24 12.26
C SER A 345 -23.81 11.07 11.53
N LEU A 346 -23.84 11.09 10.18
CA LEU A 346 -23.14 10.09 9.37
C LEU A 346 -21.62 10.18 9.56
N GLN A 347 -21.06 11.40 9.60
CA GLN A 347 -19.62 11.58 9.89
C GLN A 347 -19.23 10.97 11.23
N GLN A 348 -20.01 11.22 12.30
CA GLN A 348 -19.73 10.64 13.63
C GLN A 348 -19.83 9.12 13.61
N THR A 349 -20.83 8.57 12.91
CA THR A 349 -20.99 7.12 12.74
C THR A 349 -19.79 6.50 12.04
N LEU A 350 -19.34 7.10 10.92
CA LEU A 350 -18.19 6.63 10.16
C LEU A 350 -16.88 6.75 10.95
N ARG A 351 -16.68 7.83 11.72
CA ARG A 351 -15.52 8.00 12.62
C ARG A 351 -15.45 6.89 13.66
N ALA A 352 -16.55 6.65 14.35
CA ALA A 352 -16.61 5.61 15.38
C ALA A 352 -16.39 4.21 14.80
N ALA A 353 -16.99 3.92 13.63
CA ALA A 353 -16.77 2.69 12.89
C ALA A 353 -15.33 2.56 12.41
N GLY A 354 -14.72 3.66 11.91
CA GLY A 354 -13.34 3.70 11.45
C GLY A 354 -12.34 3.30 12.53
N PHE A 355 -12.45 3.88 13.72
CA PHE A 355 -11.59 3.50 14.87
C PHE A 355 -11.72 2.01 15.25
N LYS A 356 -12.93 1.43 15.14
CA LYS A 356 -13.13 0.00 15.39
C LYS A 356 -12.52 -0.84 14.26
N GLN A 357 -12.64 -0.38 13.02
CA GLN A 357 -12.13 -1.11 11.85
C GLN A 357 -10.60 -1.19 11.86
N VAL A 358 -9.90 -0.08 12.12
CA VAL A 358 -8.43 -0.03 12.18
C VAL A 358 -7.86 -1.02 13.20
N LYS A 359 -8.52 -1.17 14.37
CA LYS A 359 -8.09 -2.10 15.43
C LYS A 359 -8.12 -3.59 15.04
N LYS A 360 -8.76 -3.95 13.92
CA LYS A 360 -8.75 -5.33 13.42
C LYS A 360 -7.42 -5.71 12.76
N TYR A 361 -6.58 -4.74 12.46
CA TYR A 361 -5.33 -4.90 11.73
C TYR A 361 -4.15 -4.51 12.60
N SER A 362 -3.14 -5.37 12.65
CA SER A 362 -1.94 -5.15 13.47
C SER A 362 -0.75 -5.80 12.79
N PHE A 363 0.37 -5.08 12.70
CA PHE A 363 1.62 -5.65 12.16
C PHE A 363 2.17 -6.78 13.03
N ASN A 364 1.86 -6.78 14.33
CA ASN A 364 2.17 -7.91 15.20
C ASN A 364 1.43 -9.18 14.74
N GLN A 365 0.15 -9.09 14.43
CA GLN A 365 -0.63 -10.21 13.89
C GLN A 365 -0.11 -10.64 12.51
N THR A 366 0.24 -9.69 11.63
CA THR A 366 0.87 -9.98 10.33
C THR A 366 2.15 -10.79 10.51
N ALA A 367 3.01 -10.41 11.46
CA ALA A 367 4.25 -11.11 11.76
C ALA A 367 4.00 -12.51 12.34
N GLN A 368 3.07 -12.66 13.28
CA GLN A 368 2.70 -13.96 13.85
C GLN A 368 2.18 -14.93 12.80
N GLN A 369 1.30 -14.47 11.91
CA GLN A 369 0.79 -15.27 10.79
C GLN A 369 1.91 -15.61 9.79
N THR A 370 2.85 -14.70 9.56
CA THR A 370 4.03 -14.95 8.71
C THR A 370 4.96 -16.01 9.34
N LEU A 371 5.20 -15.95 10.65
CA LEU A 371 5.96 -16.98 11.38
C LEU A 371 5.30 -18.36 11.26
N GLU A 372 3.97 -18.40 11.33
CA GLU A 372 3.26 -19.67 11.15
C GLU A 372 3.46 -20.24 9.73
N VAL A 373 3.45 -19.39 8.70
CA VAL A 373 3.79 -19.80 7.32
C VAL A 373 5.23 -20.35 7.26
N TYR A 374 6.18 -19.70 7.94
CA TYR A 374 7.56 -20.22 7.98
C TYR A 374 7.65 -21.60 8.67
N ARG A 375 6.97 -21.76 9.82
CA ARG A 375 6.93 -23.03 10.55
C ARG A 375 6.34 -24.18 9.73
N GLN A 376 5.35 -23.91 8.86
CA GLN A 376 4.80 -24.93 7.96
C GLN A 376 5.79 -25.45 6.91
N ILE A 377 6.82 -24.67 6.60
CA ILE A 377 7.85 -25.02 5.62
C ILE A 377 9.06 -25.66 6.28
N LEU A 378 9.41 -25.18 7.49
CA LEU A 378 10.64 -25.56 8.19
C LEU A 378 10.50 -26.85 9.06
N LYS A 379 9.27 -27.34 9.18
CA LYS A 379 9.01 -28.67 9.76
C LYS A 379 9.49 -29.74 8.79
#